data_58800ee31ddb873cde27968bea59c256
#
_entry.id   58800ee31ddb873cde27968bea59c256
#
_cell.length_a   1.000
_cell.length_b   1.000
_cell.length_c   1.000
_cell.angle_alpha   90.00
_cell.angle_beta   90.00
_cell.angle_gamma   90.00
#
_symmetry.space_group_name_H-M   'P 1'
#
loop_
_entity.id
_entity.type
_entity.pdbx_description
1 polymer ?
#
loop_
_entity_poly.entity_id
_entity_poly.type
_entity_poly.pdbx_seq_one_letter_code
_entity_poly.pdbx_strand_id
1 'polypeptide(L)'
;MDIPHSMMPDVASSSEIYDHTNTTIFASKVPIAGIAGDQQAALFGQMCTEEGMVKNTYGTGCFMLMNTGQKPFISKNNLLTTIAWQINGQTTYALEGSIFMGGATVQWLRDGLGIIKTSPEIEELALKVNDSGDLFFVPSFTGMGAPHWDQYARGMMIGLNRGTTRAHIARAALDGIALQTMDVLEVMVKDANIPIKELRVDGGASANNLLMQIQADLLGIPVVRPQVIETTAMGAAYLAGLAVGYWNDLDEIKQQWQLDRSFEKEMDDATVAAKKSKWQDAVLRAKSWIKND
;
A
#
# COMPACT_ATOMS: atom_id res chain seq x y z
N MET A 1 -22.42 -8.48 18.52
CA MET A 1 -21.67 -8.94 19.70
C MET A 1 -22.21 -8.12 20.88
N ASP A 2 -22.65 -8.78 21.93
CA ASP A 2 -23.19 -8.09 23.12
C ASP A 2 -22.06 -7.78 24.10
N ILE A 3 -21.12 -6.90 23.68
CA ILE A 3 -20.01 -6.46 24.54
C ILE A 3 -20.53 -5.31 25.42
N PRO A 4 -20.43 -5.41 26.76
CA PRO A 4 -20.87 -4.33 27.65
C PRO A 4 -20.11 -3.03 27.36
N HIS A 5 -20.82 -1.90 27.37
CA HIS A 5 -20.26 -0.58 27.11
C HIS A 5 -19.11 -0.24 28.07
N SER A 6 -19.17 -0.73 29.31
CA SER A 6 -18.14 -0.56 30.34
C SER A 6 -16.81 -1.25 30.04
N MET A 7 -16.77 -2.14 29.04
CA MET A 7 -15.56 -2.81 28.57
C MET A 7 -14.98 -2.18 27.31
N MET A 8 -15.65 -1.18 26.73
CA MET A 8 -15.21 -0.49 25.54
C MET A 8 -14.38 0.75 25.94
N PRO A 9 -13.34 1.08 25.16
CA PRO A 9 -12.63 2.34 25.36
C PRO A 9 -13.50 3.53 24.95
N ASP A 10 -13.18 4.71 25.48
CA ASP A 10 -13.77 5.95 25.01
C ASP A 10 -13.26 6.26 23.60
N VAL A 11 -14.18 6.70 22.73
CA VAL A 11 -13.84 7.12 21.37
C VAL A 11 -13.53 8.62 21.39
N ALA A 12 -12.36 8.96 20.90
CA ALA A 12 -11.84 10.32 20.84
C ALA A 12 -11.48 10.72 19.41
N SER A 13 -11.28 12.02 19.17
CA SER A 13 -10.75 12.54 17.90
C SER A 13 -9.34 12.01 17.65
N SER A 14 -8.94 11.89 16.39
CA SER A 14 -7.56 11.47 16.05
C SER A 14 -6.50 12.52 16.41
N SER A 15 -6.93 13.76 16.62
CA SER A 15 -6.08 14.93 16.96
C SER A 15 -6.75 15.71 18.07
N GLU A 16 -6.45 15.36 19.31
CA GLU A 16 -6.84 16.08 20.53
C GLU A 16 -5.92 15.68 21.70
N ILE A 17 -5.86 16.48 22.75
CA ILE A 17 -5.03 16.14 23.94
C ILE A 17 -5.83 15.16 24.80
N TYR A 18 -5.39 13.89 24.85
CA TYR A 18 -6.01 12.82 25.64
C TYR A 18 -5.52 12.83 27.09
N ASP A 19 -4.20 12.99 27.27
CA ASP A 19 -3.52 13.00 28.57
C ASP A 19 -2.06 13.50 28.40
N HIS A 20 -1.29 13.39 29.45
CA HIS A 20 0.12 13.79 29.48
C HIS A 20 1.00 12.65 29.98
N THR A 21 2.26 12.63 29.53
CA THR A 21 3.27 11.67 29.99
C THR A 21 3.55 11.84 31.48
N ASN A 22 3.97 10.73 32.13
CA ASN A 22 4.40 10.75 33.53
C ASN A 22 5.78 11.44 33.67
N THR A 23 5.88 12.40 34.60
CA THR A 23 7.12 13.14 34.85
C THR A 23 8.25 12.30 35.48
N THR A 24 7.96 11.08 35.96
CA THR A 24 8.99 10.13 36.43
C THR A 24 9.75 9.47 35.27
N ILE A 25 9.15 9.44 34.07
CA ILE A 25 9.75 8.86 32.87
C ILE A 25 10.30 9.96 31.95
N PHE A 26 9.54 11.05 31.82
CA PHE A 26 9.92 12.23 31.03
C PHE A 26 10.21 13.41 31.98
N ALA A 27 11.24 14.19 31.71
CA ALA A 27 11.61 15.34 32.52
C ALA A 27 10.51 16.41 32.64
N SER A 28 9.51 16.38 31.77
CA SER A 28 8.34 17.27 31.74
C SER A 28 7.08 16.53 31.33
N LYS A 29 5.91 17.14 31.59
CA LYS A 29 4.63 16.65 31.03
C LYS A 29 4.58 16.95 29.55
N VAL A 30 4.56 15.90 28.72
CA VAL A 30 4.39 15.99 27.28
C VAL A 30 2.98 15.55 26.93
N PRO A 31 2.18 16.33 26.17
CA PRO A 31 0.86 15.94 25.75
C PRO A 31 0.88 14.67 24.90
N ILE A 32 -0.05 13.74 25.14
CA ILE A 32 -0.36 12.62 24.25
C ILE A 32 -1.56 13.09 23.42
N ALA A 33 -1.34 13.39 22.13
CA ALA A 33 -2.28 14.23 21.40
C ALA A 33 -2.57 13.78 19.96
N GLY A 34 -2.05 12.64 19.51
CA GLY A 34 -2.32 12.08 18.18
C GLY A 34 -2.44 10.57 18.25
N ILE A 35 -3.57 10.01 17.81
CA ILE A 35 -3.82 8.57 17.75
C ILE A 35 -4.47 8.25 16.40
N ALA A 36 -3.89 7.31 15.67
CA ALA A 36 -4.48 6.73 14.46
C ALA A 36 -3.98 5.28 14.31
N GLY A 37 -4.75 4.44 13.62
CA GLY A 37 -4.22 3.16 13.14
C GLY A 37 -3.05 3.39 12.19
N ASP A 38 -2.15 2.43 12.08
CA ASP A 38 -0.90 2.58 11.31
C ASP A 38 -1.16 3.00 9.85
N GLN A 39 -2.15 2.37 9.20
CA GLN A 39 -2.49 2.68 7.81
C GLN A 39 -3.17 4.05 7.65
N GLN A 40 -3.98 4.45 8.62
CA GLN A 40 -4.63 5.76 8.67
C GLN A 40 -3.60 6.86 8.94
N ALA A 41 -2.65 6.60 9.86
CA ALA A 41 -1.53 7.49 10.11
C ALA A 41 -0.67 7.67 8.85
N ALA A 42 -0.36 6.58 8.12
CA ALA A 42 0.38 6.66 6.87
C ALA A 42 -0.38 7.46 5.79
N LEU A 43 -1.70 7.29 5.67
CA LEU A 43 -2.53 8.08 4.76
C LEU A 43 -2.45 9.58 5.10
N PHE A 44 -2.53 9.92 6.38
CA PHE A 44 -2.41 11.29 6.85
C PHE A 44 -0.98 11.83 6.67
N GLY A 45 0.05 11.04 6.99
CA GLY A 45 1.46 11.40 6.81
C GLY A 45 1.87 11.61 5.36
N GLN A 46 1.22 10.90 4.44
CA GLN A 46 1.33 11.15 2.99
C GLN A 46 0.57 12.41 2.54
N MET A 47 -0.07 13.13 3.46
CA MET A 47 -0.92 14.27 3.13
C MET A 47 -2.00 13.95 2.09
N CYS A 48 -2.55 12.73 2.12
CA CYS A 48 -3.69 12.33 1.32
C CYS A 48 -4.99 12.86 1.94
N THR A 49 -5.06 14.18 2.14
CA THR A 49 -6.13 14.86 2.88
C THR A 49 -7.33 15.25 2.02
N GLU A 50 -7.25 15.06 0.71
CA GLU A 50 -8.34 15.37 -0.22
C GLU A 50 -8.96 14.08 -0.77
N GLU A 51 -10.24 14.17 -1.13
CA GLU A 51 -10.99 13.07 -1.75
C GLU A 51 -10.31 12.62 -3.06
N GLY A 52 -10.15 11.30 -3.22
CA GLY A 52 -9.49 10.70 -4.37
C GLY A 52 -7.97 10.57 -4.25
N MET A 53 -7.36 11.13 -3.21
CA MET A 53 -5.94 10.88 -2.94
C MET A 53 -5.74 9.48 -2.40
N VAL A 54 -4.70 8.80 -2.89
CA VAL A 54 -4.40 7.40 -2.59
C VAL A 54 -2.96 7.24 -2.15
N LYS A 55 -2.75 6.44 -1.11
CA LYS A 55 -1.41 5.97 -0.75
C LYS A 55 -1.31 4.45 -0.87
N ASN A 56 -0.10 3.93 -1.11
CA ASN A 56 0.23 2.52 -0.96
C ASN A 56 1.51 2.36 -0.16
N THR A 57 1.43 1.67 0.98
CA THR A 57 2.60 1.32 1.79
C THR A 57 3.14 -0.03 1.34
N TYR A 58 4.34 -0.06 0.77
CA TYR A 58 5.04 -1.27 0.32
C TYR A 58 5.91 -1.84 1.46
N GLY A 59 5.26 -2.60 2.34
CA GLY A 59 5.90 -3.33 3.44
C GLY A 59 6.04 -4.83 3.14
N THR A 60 5.87 -5.68 4.15
CA THR A 60 5.75 -7.15 4.01
C THR A 60 4.63 -7.51 3.04
N GLY A 61 3.45 -6.92 3.23
CA GLY A 61 2.37 -6.79 2.25
C GLY A 61 2.33 -5.38 1.67
N CYS A 62 1.28 -5.10 0.88
CA CYS A 62 0.98 -3.74 0.45
C CYS A 62 -0.39 -3.33 0.98
N PHE A 63 -0.47 -2.13 1.54
CA PHE A 63 -1.69 -1.62 2.15
C PHE A 63 -2.06 -0.29 1.50
N MET A 64 -3.16 -0.33 0.78
CA MET A 64 -3.63 0.77 -0.04
C MET A 64 -4.85 1.43 0.59
N LEU A 65 -4.81 2.73 0.77
CA LEU A 65 -5.93 3.52 1.26
C LEU A 65 -6.23 4.67 0.30
N MET A 66 -7.51 4.81 -0.03
CA MET A 66 -8.05 5.95 -0.78
C MET A 66 -8.92 6.80 0.14
N ASN A 67 -8.62 8.08 0.26
CA ASN A 67 -9.50 9.04 0.93
C ASN A 67 -10.80 9.20 0.12
N THR A 68 -11.95 8.93 0.76
CA THR A 68 -13.28 9.01 0.13
C THR A 68 -14.11 10.19 0.66
N GLY A 69 -13.46 11.13 1.37
CA GLY A 69 -14.12 12.29 1.93
C GLY A 69 -15.01 11.97 3.14
N GLN A 70 -16.08 12.71 3.30
CA GLN A 70 -16.96 12.64 4.49
C GLN A 70 -18.07 11.58 4.39
N LYS A 71 -18.12 10.83 3.31
CA LYS A 71 -19.16 9.80 3.10
C LYS A 71 -18.53 8.41 3.09
N PRO A 72 -19.04 7.47 3.89
CA PRO A 72 -18.62 6.08 3.82
C PRO A 72 -19.11 5.46 2.51
N PHE A 73 -18.21 4.78 1.80
CA PHE A 73 -18.57 3.96 0.64
C PHE A 73 -18.61 2.49 1.02
N ILE A 74 -19.72 1.84 0.75
CA ILE A 74 -19.81 0.38 0.89
C ILE A 74 -19.28 -0.22 -0.43
N SER A 75 -18.11 -0.85 -0.35
CA SER A 75 -17.50 -1.52 -1.50
C SER A 75 -18.38 -2.67 -2.01
N LYS A 76 -18.53 -2.76 -3.33
CA LYS A 76 -19.19 -3.87 -4.02
C LYS A 76 -18.21 -4.93 -4.52
N ASN A 77 -16.92 -4.64 -4.38
CA ASN A 77 -15.82 -5.46 -4.88
C ASN A 77 -14.88 -5.92 -3.75
N ASN A 78 -15.41 -6.12 -2.54
CA ASN A 78 -14.71 -6.69 -1.39
C ASN A 78 -13.55 -5.84 -0.85
N LEU A 79 -13.57 -4.52 -1.00
CA LEU A 79 -12.69 -3.63 -0.26
C LEU A 79 -13.28 -3.33 1.12
N LEU A 80 -12.43 -2.94 2.06
CA LEU A 80 -12.87 -2.50 3.38
C LEU A 80 -13.19 -1.01 3.35
N THR A 81 -14.22 -0.62 4.09
CA THR A 81 -14.51 0.79 4.38
C THR A 81 -14.09 1.06 5.81
N THR A 82 -13.28 2.08 6.02
CA THR A 82 -12.76 2.45 7.34
C THR A 82 -12.89 3.94 7.60
N ILE A 83 -12.82 4.34 8.86
CA ILE A 83 -12.60 5.72 9.25
C ILE A 83 -11.10 6.01 9.04
N ALA A 84 -10.79 7.02 8.25
CA ALA A 84 -9.41 7.49 8.06
C ALA A 84 -8.94 8.27 9.29
N TRP A 85 -9.69 9.29 9.69
CA TRP A 85 -9.49 10.08 10.90
C TRP A 85 -10.74 10.86 11.27
N GLN A 86 -10.78 11.37 12.49
CA GLN A 86 -11.71 12.40 12.92
C GLN A 86 -10.91 13.58 13.48
N ILE A 87 -11.16 14.78 13.00
CA ILE A 87 -10.52 16.03 13.44
C ILE A 87 -11.61 17.09 13.56
N ASN A 88 -11.67 17.80 14.70
CA ASN A 88 -12.67 18.84 14.98
C ASN A 88 -14.14 18.40 14.74
N GLY A 89 -14.45 17.16 15.10
CA GLY A 89 -15.78 16.57 14.92
C GLY A 89 -16.12 16.15 13.48
N GLN A 90 -15.23 16.37 12.52
CA GLN A 90 -15.40 15.93 11.13
C GLN A 90 -14.73 14.59 10.89
N THR A 91 -15.49 13.62 10.43
CA THR A 91 -15.00 12.27 10.10
C THR A 91 -14.70 12.18 8.62
N THR A 92 -13.47 11.74 8.30
CA THR A 92 -13.04 11.37 6.95
C THR A 92 -13.00 9.85 6.84
N TYR A 93 -13.47 9.32 5.72
CA TYR A 93 -13.49 7.88 5.44
C TYR A 93 -12.47 7.50 4.40
N ALA A 94 -12.13 6.22 4.35
CA ALA A 94 -11.26 5.65 3.32
C ALA A 94 -11.77 4.28 2.87
N LEU A 95 -11.51 3.95 1.59
CA LEU A 95 -11.50 2.57 1.11
C LEU A 95 -10.12 1.97 1.33
N GLU A 96 -10.07 0.73 1.80
CA GLU A 96 -8.84 0.00 2.07
C GLU A 96 -8.79 -1.30 1.30
N GLY A 97 -7.64 -1.58 0.67
CA GLY A 97 -7.32 -2.86 0.04
C GLY A 97 -5.97 -3.37 0.50
N SER A 98 -5.93 -4.64 0.91
CA SER A 98 -4.74 -5.29 1.44
C SER A 98 -4.24 -6.36 0.50
N ILE A 99 -2.93 -6.34 0.22
CA ILE A 99 -2.18 -7.34 -0.52
C ILE A 99 -1.22 -8.01 0.46
N PHE A 100 -1.34 -9.33 0.65
CA PHE A 100 -0.58 -10.02 1.68
C PHE A 100 0.90 -10.17 1.36
N MET A 101 1.25 -10.23 0.09
CA MET A 101 2.59 -10.56 -0.40
C MET A 101 3.18 -9.43 -1.24
N GLY A 102 3.76 -8.42 -0.56
CA GLY A 102 4.56 -7.35 -1.16
C GLY A 102 6.06 -7.67 -1.05
N GLY A 103 6.77 -6.96 -0.17
CA GLY A 103 8.19 -7.20 0.14
C GLY A 103 8.50 -8.61 0.62
N ALA A 104 7.53 -9.33 1.21
CA ALA A 104 7.67 -10.74 1.57
C ALA A 104 8.00 -11.62 0.35
N THR A 105 7.57 -11.27 -0.85
CA THR A 105 7.95 -11.95 -2.10
C THR A 105 9.47 -11.85 -2.33
N VAL A 106 10.03 -10.67 -2.13
CA VAL A 106 11.47 -10.43 -2.25
C VAL A 106 12.25 -11.16 -1.15
N GLN A 107 11.74 -11.14 0.08
CA GLN A 107 12.32 -11.89 1.20
C GLN A 107 12.36 -13.40 0.89
N TRP A 108 11.29 -13.96 0.32
CA TRP A 108 11.26 -15.35 -0.07
C TRP A 108 12.28 -15.69 -1.17
N LEU A 109 12.48 -14.82 -2.14
CA LEU A 109 13.52 -14.99 -3.17
C LEU A 109 14.93 -14.97 -2.55
N ARG A 110 15.13 -14.19 -1.48
CA ARG A 110 16.37 -14.14 -0.71
C ARG A 110 16.55 -15.36 0.17
N ASP A 111 15.60 -15.62 1.05
CA ASP A 111 15.74 -16.59 2.16
C ASP A 111 15.30 -18.00 1.75
N GLY A 112 14.30 -18.13 0.89
CA GLY A 112 13.76 -19.43 0.43
C GLY A 112 14.47 -19.99 -0.80
N LEU A 113 14.74 -19.15 -1.81
CA LEU A 113 15.41 -19.59 -3.05
C LEU A 113 16.90 -19.24 -3.11
N GLY A 114 17.38 -18.27 -2.33
CA GLY A 114 18.79 -17.88 -2.31
C GLY A 114 19.28 -17.26 -3.62
N ILE A 115 18.39 -16.70 -4.44
CA ILE A 115 18.79 -16.11 -5.74
C ILE A 115 19.33 -14.68 -5.63
N ILE A 116 19.12 -14.03 -4.50
CA ILE A 116 19.68 -12.76 -4.06
C ILE A 116 20.17 -12.91 -2.61
N LYS A 117 21.11 -12.08 -2.17
CA LYS A 117 21.66 -12.07 -0.81
C LYS A 117 21.01 -10.99 0.07
N THR A 118 20.69 -9.86 -0.55
CA THR A 118 20.03 -8.71 0.10
C THR A 118 18.83 -8.27 -0.72
N SER A 119 17.84 -7.64 -0.07
CA SER A 119 16.63 -7.22 -0.78
C SER A 119 16.88 -6.19 -1.90
N PRO A 120 17.82 -5.24 -1.78
CA PRO A 120 18.13 -4.32 -2.89
C PRO A 120 18.69 -5.01 -4.15
N GLU A 121 19.40 -6.14 -4.02
CA GLU A 121 19.94 -6.87 -5.18
C GLU A 121 18.87 -7.33 -6.17
N ILE A 122 17.58 -7.37 -5.78
CA ILE A 122 16.52 -7.77 -6.69
C ILE A 122 16.38 -6.81 -7.86
N GLU A 123 16.54 -5.50 -7.62
CA GLU A 123 16.49 -4.48 -8.66
C GLU A 123 17.61 -4.68 -9.68
N GLU A 124 18.84 -4.82 -9.18
CA GLU A 124 20.01 -5.06 -10.02
C GLU A 124 19.90 -6.35 -10.84
N LEU A 125 19.33 -7.39 -10.24
CA LEU A 125 19.13 -8.67 -10.91
C LEU A 125 18.03 -8.58 -11.97
N ALA A 126 16.91 -7.92 -11.67
CA ALA A 126 15.79 -7.74 -12.59
C ALA A 126 16.14 -6.85 -13.79
N LEU A 127 17.02 -5.86 -13.60
CA LEU A 127 17.53 -4.97 -14.67
C LEU A 127 18.42 -5.68 -15.70
N LYS A 128 18.84 -6.94 -15.45
CA LYS A 128 19.63 -7.72 -16.43
C LYS A 128 18.80 -8.25 -17.59
N VAL A 129 17.50 -8.08 -17.54
CA VAL A 129 16.54 -8.42 -18.60
C VAL A 129 15.59 -7.25 -18.85
N ASN A 130 15.12 -7.10 -20.08
CA ASN A 130 14.22 -6.01 -20.44
C ASN A 130 12.84 -6.18 -19.81
N ASP A 131 12.36 -7.43 -19.70
CA ASP A 131 11.07 -7.81 -19.13
C ASP A 131 11.13 -9.21 -18.51
N SER A 132 10.02 -9.69 -17.96
CA SER A 132 9.89 -11.05 -17.42
C SER A 132 9.70 -12.12 -18.51
N GLY A 133 9.61 -11.73 -19.78
CA GLY A 133 9.16 -12.58 -20.87
C GLY A 133 7.70 -12.98 -20.66
N ASP A 134 7.38 -14.26 -20.91
CA ASP A 134 6.06 -14.82 -20.62
C ASP A 134 5.92 -15.35 -19.19
N LEU A 135 6.91 -15.08 -18.31
CA LEU A 135 6.89 -15.54 -16.93
C LEU A 135 6.03 -14.61 -16.08
N PHE A 136 4.99 -15.15 -15.47
CA PHE A 136 4.19 -14.50 -14.43
C PHE A 136 4.40 -15.19 -13.10
N PHE A 137 4.63 -14.38 -12.06
CA PHE A 137 4.72 -14.86 -10.69
C PHE A 137 3.54 -14.29 -9.88
N VAL A 138 2.65 -15.18 -9.45
CA VAL A 138 1.53 -14.87 -8.55
C VAL A 138 1.96 -15.21 -7.13
N PRO A 139 2.32 -14.24 -6.28
CA PRO A 139 2.93 -14.51 -4.97
C PRO A 139 1.88 -14.72 -3.87
N SER A 140 0.97 -15.66 -4.06
CA SER A 140 -0.14 -15.95 -3.12
C SER A 140 0.23 -17.01 -2.08
N PHE A 141 1.36 -16.84 -1.36
CA PHE A 141 1.88 -17.86 -0.44
C PHE A 141 0.93 -18.17 0.71
N THR A 142 0.15 -17.19 1.16
CA THR A 142 -0.81 -17.29 2.27
C THR A 142 -2.25 -17.06 1.81
N GLY A 143 -2.53 -17.26 0.53
CA GLY A 143 -3.79 -16.88 -0.09
C GLY A 143 -3.74 -15.51 -0.74
N MET A 144 -4.85 -15.06 -1.30
CA MET A 144 -5.03 -13.75 -1.91
C MET A 144 -5.89 -12.85 -1.02
N GLY A 145 -5.45 -11.60 -0.84
CA GLY A 145 -6.25 -10.54 -0.23
C GLY A 145 -7.23 -9.90 -1.22
N ALA A 146 -7.49 -8.62 -1.04
CA ALA A 146 -8.35 -7.85 -1.93
C ALA A 146 -7.85 -7.88 -3.39
N PRO A 147 -8.74 -7.89 -4.38
CA PRO A 147 -10.19 -8.02 -4.30
C PRO A 147 -10.68 -9.48 -4.27
N HIS A 148 -9.78 -10.45 -4.29
CA HIS A 148 -10.09 -11.86 -4.52
C HIS A 148 -10.56 -12.61 -3.26
N TRP A 149 -9.96 -12.33 -2.09
CA TRP A 149 -10.23 -12.97 -0.80
C TRP A 149 -10.27 -14.50 -0.87
N ASP A 150 -9.24 -15.09 -1.51
CA ASP A 150 -9.11 -16.53 -1.69
C ASP A 150 -8.02 -17.10 -0.79
N GLN A 151 -8.41 -17.64 0.36
CA GLN A 151 -7.49 -18.28 1.33
C GLN A 151 -6.89 -19.59 0.79
N TYR A 152 -7.49 -20.19 -0.24
CA TYR A 152 -7.06 -21.45 -0.84
C TYR A 152 -6.11 -21.26 -2.01
N ALA A 153 -5.93 -20.04 -2.50
CA ALA A 153 -4.93 -19.72 -3.51
C ALA A 153 -3.51 -20.00 -2.97
N ARG A 154 -2.60 -20.36 -3.88
CA ARG A 154 -1.17 -20.54 -3.55
C ARG A 154 -0.29 -19.87 -4.60
N GLY A 155 0.96 -19.58 -4.18
CA GLY A 155 1.96 -18.99 -5.06
C GLY A 155 2.21 -19.85 -6.29
N MET A 156 2.32 -19.19 -7.47
CA MET A 156 2.52 -19.88 -8.74
C MET A 156 3.45 -19.08 -9.63
N MET A 157 4.32 -19.80 -10.35
CA MET A 157 5.07 -19.29 -11.50
C MET A 157 4.58 -20.01 -12.76
N ILE A 158 4.18 -19.27 -13.79
CA ILE A 158 3.69 -19.80 -15.05
C ILE A 158 4.36 -19.12 -16.23
N GLY A 159 4.59 -19.85 -17.34
CA GLY A 159 5.27 -19.31 -18.53
C GLY A 159 6.77 -19.59 -18.57
N LEU A 160 7.30 -20.48 -17.73
CA LEU A 160 8.70 -20.91 -17.74
C LEU A 160 9.06 -21.58 -19.08
N ASN A 161 10.23 -21.24 -19.61
CA ASN A 161 10.83 -21.87 -20.77
C ASN A 161 12.35 -22.08 -20.57
N ARG A 162 13.05 -22.71 -21.55
CA ARG A 162 14.49 -23.01 -21.43
C ARG A 162 15.37 -21.76 -21.29
N GLY A 163 14.90 -20.59 -21.73
CA GLY A 163 15.62 -19.32 -21.62
C GLY A 163 15.36 -18.59 -20.31
N THR A 164 14.43 -19.06 -19.49
CA THR A 164 14.11 -18.41 -18.21
C THR A 164 15.29 -18.51 -17.24
N THR A 165 15.72 -17.37 -16.73
CA THR A 165 16.85 -17.25 -15.80
C THR A 165 16.37 -16.66 -14.47
N ARG A 166 17.25 -16.63 -13.46
CA ARG A 166 16.97 -15.98 -12.17
C ARG A 166 16.63 -14.47 -12.33
N ALA A 167 17.14 -13.81 -13.37
CA ALA A 167 16.80 -12.42 -13.67
C ALA A 167 15.34 -12.26 -14.11
N HIS A 168 14.82 -13.18 -14.93
CA HIS A 168 13.40 -13.21 -15.30
C HIS A 168 12.51 -13.48 -14.08
N ILE A 169 12.94 -14.35 -13.16
CA ILE A 169 12.20 -14.63 -11.92
C ILE A 169 12.16 -13.37 -11.04
N ALA A 170 13.29 -12.67 -10.87
CA ALA A 170 13.34 -11.41 -10.13
C ALA A 170 12.44 -10.34 -10.75
N ARG A 171 12.46 -10.21 -12.08
CA ARG A 171 11.58 -9.27 -12.80
C ARG A 171 10.11 -9.65 -12.66
N ALA A 172 9.74 -10.91 -12.83
CA ALA A 172 8.38 -11.39 -12.65
C ALA A 172 7.86 -11.20 -11.23
N ALA A 173 8.73 -11.26 -10.22
CA ALA A 173 8.34 -10.98 -8.84
C ALA A 173 7.98 -9.50 -8.64
N LEU A 174 8.78 -8.57 -9.18
CA LEU A 174 8.45 -7.13 -9.14
C LEU A 174 7.19 -6.84 -9.97
N ASP A 175 7.07 -7.40 -11.17
CA ASP A 175 5.86 -7.30 -11.99
C ASP A 175 4.63 -7.81 -11.21
N GLY A 176 4.73 -8.95 -10.52
CA GLY A 176 3.64 -9.55 -9.75
C GLY A 176 3.19 -8.70 -8.55
N ILE A 177 4.12 -8.04 -7.86
CA ILE A 177 3.79 -7.09 -6.79
C ILE A 177 3.02 -5.89 -7.37
N ALA A 178 3.49 -5.33 -8.48
CA ALA A 178 2.87 -4.18 -9.11
C ALA A 178 1.50 -4.52 -9.74
N LEU A 179 1.34 -5.70 -10.32
CA LEU A 179 0.08 -6.17 -10.90
C LEU A 179 -1.01 -6.41 -9.83
N GLN A 180 -0.66 -6.95 -8.66
CA GLN A 180 -1.61 -7.04 -7.53
C GLN A 180 -2.07 -5.66 -7.06
N THR A 181 -1.13 -4.69 -7.00
CA THR A 181 -1.44 -3.29 -6.64
C THR A 181 -2.40 -2.68 -7.66
N MET A 182 -2.18 -2.93 -8.95
CA MET A 182 -3.09 -2.49 -10.02
C MET A 182 -4.49 -3.07 -9.85
N ASP A 183 -4.64 -4.38 -9.57
CA ASP A 183 -5.94 -5.02 -9.36
C ASP A 183 -6.75 -4.33 -8.25
N VAL A 184 -6.10 -4.00 -7.13
CA VAL A 184 -6.75 -3.31 -6.01
C VAL A 184 -7.14 -1.89 -6.37
N LEU A 185 -6.23 -1.14 -7.02
CA LEU A 185 -6.49 0.26 -7.37
C LEU A 185 -7.62 0.41 -8.38
N GLU A 186 -7.70 -0.48 -9.39
CA GLU A 186 -8.79 -0.51 -10.36
C GLU A 186 -10.15 -0.72 -9.69
N VAL A 187 -10.18 -1.58 -8.68
CA VAL A 187 -11.39 -1.84 -7.91
C VAL A 187 -11.75 -0.64 -7.03
N MET A 188 -10.77 0.06 -6.44
CA MET A 188 -11.00 1.32 -5.70
C MET A 188 -11.63 2.39 -6.59
N VAL A 189 -11.08 2.61 -7.78
CA VAL A 189 -11.62 3.57 -8.76
C VAL A 189 -13.05 3.20 -9.15
N LYS A 190 -13.30 1.91 -9.42
CA LYS A 190 -14.61 1.41 -9.82
C LYS A 190 -15.66 1.59 -8.74
N ASP A 191 -15.30 1.34 -7.47
CA ASP A 191 -16.22 1.43 -6.34
C ASP A 191 -16.51 2.88 -5.97
N ALA A 192 -15.47 3.72 -5.84
CA ALA A 192 -15.60 5.11 -5.46
C ALA A 192 -16.13 5.99 -6.60
N ASN A 193 -15.92 5.58 -7.84
CA ASN A 193 -16.15 6.41 -9.04
C ASN A 193 -15.43 7.77 -8.97
N ILE A 194 -14.25 7.76 -8.36
CA ILE A 194 -13.39 8.93 -8.18
C ILE A 194 -12.12 8.68 -8.98
N PRO A 195 -11.73 9.57 -9.91
CA PRO A 195 -10.50 9.43 -10.66
C PRO A 195 -9.30 9.68 -9.74
N ILE A 196 -8.27 8.83 -9.86
CA ILE A 196 -7.01 8.99 -9.14
C ILE A 196 -6.04 9.76 -10.03
N LYS A 197 -5.42 10.80 -9.47
CA LYS A 197 -4.45 11.63 -10.18
C LYS A 197 -3.02 11.13 -10.04
N GLU A 198 -2.68 10.59 -8.88
CA GLU A 198 -1.35 10.06 -8.54
C GLU A 198 -1.48 8.99 -7.45
N LEU A 199 -0.51 8.08 -7.41
CA LEU A 199 -0.34 7.12 -6.32
C LEU A 199 0.84 7.56 -5.45
N ARG A 200 0.60 7.92 -4.19
CA ARG A 200 1.66 8.20 -3.22
C ARG A 200 2.15 6.91 -2.60
N VAL A 201 3.47 6.73 -2.54
CA VAL A 201 4.09 5.46 -2.11
C VAL A 201 5.05 5.67 -0.96
N ASP A 202 5.07 4.70 -0.03
CA ASP A 202 5.98 4.65 1.09
C ASP A 202 6.32 3.20 1.49
N GLY A 203 7.02 3.03 2.60
CA GLY A 203 7.49 1.73 3.06
C GLY A 203 8.78 1.29 2.38
N GLY A 204 9.45 0.28 2.96
CA GLY A 204 10.81 -0.09 2.56
C GLY A 204 10.98 -0.51 1.10
N ALA A 205 9.99 -1.18 0.50
CA ALA A 205 10.11 -1.62 -0.90
C ALA A 205 9.83 -0.50 -1.92
N SER A 206 9.30 0.67 -1.50
CA SER A 206 9.17 1.84 -2.36
C SER A 206 10.53 2.45 -2.76
N ALA A 207 11.61 2.10 -2.07
CA ALA A 207 12.97 2.47 -2.44
C ALA A 207 13.45 1.85 -3.76
N ASN A 208 12.82 0.75 -4.21
CA ASN A 208 13.13 0.09 -5.49
C ASN A 208 12.55 0.90 -6.66
N ASN A 209 13.42 1.57 -7.43
CA ASN A 209 12.99 2.44 -8.53
C ASN A 209 12.36 1.65 -9.68
N LEU A 210 12.85 0.45 -9.96
CA LEU A 210 12.27 -0.39 -11.01
C LEU A 210 10.83 -0.81 -10.66
N LEU A 211 10.56 -1.18 -9.40
CA LEU A 211 9.21 -1.50 -8.95
C LEU A 211 8.28 -0.28 -9.09
N MET A 212 8.74 0.91 -8.71
CA MET A 212 7.96 2.13 -8.84
C MET A 212 7.68 2.51 -10.30
N GLN A 213 8.67 2.32 -11.19
CA GLN A 213 8.49 2.54 -12.62
C GLN A 213 7.48 1.54 -13.22
N ILE A 214 7.62 0.24 -12.91
CA ILE A 214 6.65 -0.78 -13.33
C ILE A 214 5.23 -0.42 -12.85
N GLN A 215 5.12 0.09 -11.62
CA GLN A 215 3.84 0.49 -11.06
C GLN A 215 3.23 1.68 -11.84
N ALA A 216 4.02 2.71 -12.16
CA ALA A 216 3.56 3.85 -12.96
C ALA A 216 3.14 3.42 -14.36
N ASP A 217 3.91 2.53 -14.99
CA ASP A 217 3.62 1.97 -16.30
C ASP A 217 2.27 1.24 -16.34
N LEU A 218 2.03 0.38 -15.33
CA LEU A 218 0.81 -0.44 -15.27
C LEU A 218 -0.43 0.38 -14.93
N LEU A 219 -0.30 1.41 -14.09
CA LEU A 219 -1.41 2.25 -13.66
C LEU A 219 -1.74 3.37 -14.67
N GLY A 220 -0.77 3.84 -15.43
CA GLY A 220 -0.92 4.97 -16.34
C GLY A 220 -1.10 6.31 -15.63
N ILE A 221 -0.74 6.39 -14.35
CA ILE A 221 -0.73 7.60 -13.52
C ILE A 221 0.63 7.75 -12.84
N PRO A 222 1.03 8.97 -12.43
CA PRO A 222 2.26 9.18 -11.68
C PRO A 222 2.30 8.37 -10.38
N VAL A 223 3.45 7.76 -10.10
CA VAL A 223 3.78 7.17 -8.80
C VAL A 223 4.76 8.10 -8.10
N VAL A 224 4.39 8.59 -6.93
CA VAL A 224 5.06 9.70 -6.25
C VAL A 224 5.62 9.24 -4.91
N ARG A 225 6.94 9.33 -4.75
CA ARG A 225 7.65 8.94 -3.53
C ARG A 225 8.11 10.18 -2.76
N PRO A 226 7.80 10.32 -1.46
CA PRO A 226 8.33 11.41 -0.62
C PRO A 226 9.76 11.14 -0.18
N GLN A 227 10.46 12.18 0.27
CA GLN A 227 11.80 12.06 0.87
C GLN A 227 11.76 11.24 2.16
N VAL A 228 10.72 11.42 2.98
CA VAL A 228 10.51 10.65 4.21
C VAL A 228 9.54 9.52 3.93
N ILE A 229 10.03 8.29 3.90
CA ILE A 229 9.23 7.09 3.63
C ILE A 229 8.60 6.46 4.88
N GLU A 230 8.91 6.97 6.09
CA GLU A 230 8.30 6.56 7.36
C GLU A 230 7.05 7.40 7.67
N THR A 231 6.11 7.39 6.75
CA THR A 231 4.92 8.24 6.76
C THR A 231 3.95 7.92 7.89
N THR A 232 3.97 6.69 8.42
CA THR A 232 3.17 6.29 9.58
C THR A 232 3.54 7.11 10.82
N ALA A 233 4.84 7.21 11.13
CA ALA A 233 5.32 8.01 12.26
C ALA A 233 5.04 9.50 12.04
N MET A 234 5.23 9.98 10.80
CA MET A 234 4.94 11.37 10.43
C MET A 234 3.46 11.71 10.61
N GLY A 235 2.55 10.82 10.20
CA GLY A 235 1.11 11.03 10.35
C GLY A 235 0.68 11.18 11.80
N ALA A 236 1.18 10.30 12.68
CA ALA A 236 0.93 10.42 14.11
C ALA A 236 1.50 11.74 14.69
N ALA A 237 2.70 12.13 14.25
CA ALA A 237 3.31 13.40 14.67
C ALA A 237 2.51 14.61 14.17
N TYR A 238 2.01 14.59 12.93
CA TYR A 238 1.18 15.67 12.38
C TYR A 238 -0.14 15.83 13.14
N LEU A 239 -0.84 14.70 13.44
CA LEU A 239 -2.05 14.73 14.25
C LEU A 239 -1.79 15.32 15.65
N ALA A 240 -0.71 14.90 16.30
CA ALA A 240 -0.33 15.43 17.61
C ALA A 240 0.03 16.92 17.53
N GLY A 241 0.80 17.32 16.51
CA GLY A 241 1.21 18.72 16.32
C GLY A 241 0.04 19.66 16.07
N LEU A 242 -0.99 19.22 15.32
CA LEU A 242 -2.24 19.98 15.18
C LEU A 242 -2.96 20.16 16.50
N ALA A 243 -3.08 19.08 17.30
CA ALA A 243 -3.80 19.12 18.56
C ALA A 243 -3.16 20.06 19.60
N VAL A 244 -1.82 20.20 19.59
CA VAL A 244 -1.09 21.08 20.51
C VAL A 244 -0.78 22.48 19.92
N GLY A 245 -1.24 22.75 18.68
CA GLY A 245 -1.02 24.04 18.01
C GLY A 245 0.43 24.28 17.56
N TYR A 246 1.20 23.21 17.32
CA TYR A 246 2.52 23.30 16.69
C TYR A 246 2.42 23.71 15.23
N TRP A 247 1.43 23.18 14.51
CA TRP A 247 0.96 23.64 13.22
C TRP A 247 -0.46 24.20 13.34
N ASN A 248 -0.75 25.29 12.66
CA ASN A 248 -2.03 25.97 12.74
C ASN A 248 -3.12 25.24 11.94
N ASP A 249 -2.76 24.63 10.82
CA ASP A 249 -3.68 23.99 9.89
C ASP A 249 -3.00 22.93 9.01
N LEU A 250 -3.80 22.28 8.17
CA LEU A 250 -3.31 21.26 7.22
C LEU A 250 -2.43 21.85 6.11
N ASP A 251 -2.62 23.10 5.75
CA ASP A 251 -1.84 23.71 4.66
C ASP A 251 -0.40 23.98 5.11
N GLU A 252 -0.21 24.30 6.38
CA GLU A 252 1.14 24.41 6.97
C GLU A 252 1.83 23.03 7.01
N ILE A 253 1.10 21.95 7.31
CA ILE A 253 1.66 20.59 7.30
C ILE A 253 1.95 20.14 5.87
N LYS A 254 1.11 20.47 4.89
CA LYS A 254 1.36 20.13 3.47
C LYS A 254 2.70 20.65 2.97
N GLN A 255 3.18 21.79 3.49
CA GLN A 255 4.49 22.34 3.14
C GLN A 255 5.67 21.50 3.68
N GLN A 256 5.43 20.62 4.67
CA GLN A 256 6.45 19.70 5.18
C GLN A 256 6.65 18.48 4.28
N TRP A 257 5.64 18.13 3.48
CA TRP A 257 5.73 17.02 2.55
C TRP A 257 6.62 17.39 1.36
N GLN A 258 7.72 16.66 1.19
CA GLN A 258 8.70 16.93 0.13
C GLN A 258 8.80 15.75 -0.82
N LEU A 259 8.74 16.04 -2.10
CA LEU A 259 8.94 15.07 -3.16
C LEU A 259 10.41 14.59 -3.20
N ASP A 260 10.61 13.26 -3.23
CA ASP A 260 11.89 12.65 -3.64
C ASP A 260 11.87 12.42 -5.16
N ARG A 261 10.91 11.64 -5.64
CA ARG A 261 10.83 11.28 -7.07
C ARG A 261 9.40 11.01 -7.52
N SER A 262 9.09 11.44 -8.75
CA SER A 262 7.93 11.03 -9.55
C SER A 262 8.36 10.05 -10.64
N PHE A 263 7.58 8.99 -10.82
CA PHE A 263 7.73 7.99 -11.87
C PHE A 263 6.53 8.13 -12.80
N GLU A 264 6.83 8.46 -14.06
CA GLU A 264 5.80 8.66 -15.08
C GLU A 264 5.69 7.40 -15.95
N LYS A 265 4.54 7.22 -16.61
CA LYS A 265 4.32 6.10 -17.52
C LYS A 265 5.27 6.18 -18.73
N GLU A 266 6.01 5.10 -18.98
CA GLU A 266 6.89 4.93 -20.13
C GLU A 266 6.39 3.80 -21.07
N MET A 267 5.68 2.79 -20.53
CA MET A 267 5.19 1.63 -21.28
C MET A 267 3.95 2.00 -22.13
N ASP A 268 3.90 1.50 -23.36
CA ASP A 268 2.76 1.70 -24.23
C ASP A 268 1.50 0.92 -23.76
N ASP A 269 0.32 1.42 -24.15
CA ASP A 269 -0.97 0.87 -23.73
C ASP A 269 -1.20 -0.58 -24.19
N ALA A 270 -0.70 -0.97 -25.36
CA ALA A 270 -0.88 -2.30 -25.89
C ALA A 270 -0.09 -3.33 -25.07
N THR A 271 1.14 -3.00 -24.67
CA THR A 271 1.97 -3.82 -23.78
C THR A 271 1.33 -3.97 -22.40
N VAL A 272 0.82 -2.88 -21.83
CA VAL A 272 0.11 -2.90 -20.53
C VAL A 272 -1.12 -3.80 -20.62
N ALA A 273 -1.95 -3.65 -21.65
CA ALA A 273 -3.15 -4.46 -21.85
C ALA A 273 -2.84 -5.95 -22.00
N ALA A 274 -1.78 -6.30 -22.75
CA ALA A 274 -1.34 -7.68 -22.92
C ALA A 274 -0.85 -8.29 -21.60
N LYS A 275 -0.03 -7.55 -20.81
CA LYS A 275 0.43 -7.99 -19.48
C LYS A 275 -0.75 -8.21 -18.54
N LYS A 276 -1.69 -7.29 -18.49
CA LYS A 276 -2.90 -7.37 -17.67
C LYS A 276 -3.74 -8.60 -18.01
N SER A 277 -3.99 -8.86 -19.29
CA SER A 277 -4.76 -10.03 -19.73
C SER A 277 -4.10 -11.35 -19.29
N LYS A 278 -2.78 -11.49 -19.50
CA LYS A 278 -2.04 -12.70 -19.07
C LYS A 278 -1.97 -12.81 -17.54
N TRP A 279 -1.87 -11.69 -16.83
CA TRP A 279 -1.92 -11.67 -15.37
C TRP A 279 -3.24 -12.20 -14.82
N GLN A 280 -4.38 -11.74 -15.37
CA GLN A 280 -5.70 -12.24 -14.99
C GLN A 280 -5.80 -13.75 -15.20
N ASP A 281 -5.28 -14.27 -16.30
CA ASP A 281 -5.20 -15.71 -16.57
C ASP A 281 -4.32 -16.45 -15.54
N ALA A 282 -3.20 -15.87 -15.14
CA ALA A 282 -2.31 -16.45 -14.12
C ALA A 282 -2.98 -16.47 -12.74
N VAL A 283 -3.64 -15.39 -12.35
CA VAL A 283 -4.41 -15.30 -11.10
C VAL A 283 -5.51 -16.35 -11.06
N LEU A 284 -6.28 -16.51 -12.13
CA LEU A 284 -7.34 -17.53 -12.21
C LEU A 284 -6.80 -18.95 -11.98
N ARG A 285 -5.59 -19.26 -12.46
CA ARG A 285 -4.97 -20.58 -12.27
C ARG A 285 -4.41 -20.80 -10.87
N ALA A 286 -4.04 -19.72 -10.17
CA ALA A 286 -3.54 -19.77 -8.79
C ALA A 286 -4.66 -19.86 -7.75
N LYS A 287 -5.89 -19.47 -8.10
CA LYS A 287 -7.07 -19.51 -7.22
C LYS A 287 -7.49 -20.93 -6.91
N SER A 288 -8.05 -21.11 -5.70
CA SER A 288 -8.64 -22.37 -5.23
C SER A 288 -7.72 -23.59 -5.44
N TRP A 289 -6.40 -23.38 -5.26
CA TRP A 289 -5.39 -24.42 -5.43
C TRP A 289 -5.55 -25.55 -4.40
N ILE A 290 -5.80 -25.19 -3.13
CA ILE A 290 -6.14 -26.17 -2.10
C ILE A 290 -7.60 -26.53 -2.27
N LYS A 291 -7.86 -27.83 -2.47
CA LYS A 291 -9.21 -28.39 -2.45
C LYS A 291 -9.52 -28.86 -1.02
N ASN A 292 -10.64 -28.44 -0.48
CA ASN A 292 -11.17 -29.07 0.72
C ASN A 292 -11.68 -30.46 0.30
N ASP A 293 -11.10 -31.50 0.89
CA ASP A 293 -11.62 -32.87 0.80
C ASP A 293 -12.95 -32.96 1.56
#